data_5ece7d1c780a3a3d15d575ce90996115
#
_entry.id   5ece7d1c780a3a3d15d575ce90996115
#
_cell.length_a   1.000
_cell.length_b   1.000
_cell.length_c   1.000
_cell.angle_alpha   90.00
_cell.angle_beta   90.00
_cell.angle_gamma   90.00
#
_symmetry.space_group_name_H-M   'P 1'
#
loop_
_entity.id
_entity.type
_entity.pdbx_description
1 polymer ?
#
loop_
_entity_poly.entity_id
_entity_poly.type
_entity_poly.pdbx_seq_one_letter_code
_entity_poly.pdbx_strand_id
1 'polypeptide(L)'
;MAAINKGKEAVLSQEMLKERLHYDRETGVFTWLDVKANSNSVRNKRAGCTDRAGYVQIGLSVDGKSYSLFAHRLAWLYEYGEFPSENLDHLNHNKADNSIINLRIATQRENLRNQSMHSNNTTGYTGVTFSKASNKYYAHIKVNYKQKSLGYFENIEDAAKAAKEARAHYGFHVNHGQTND
;
A
#
# COMPACT_ATOMS: atom_id res chain seq x y z
N MET A 1 6.86 -2.76 -2.02
CA MET A 1 6.68 -2.52 -0.57
C MET A 1 7.76 -1.57 -0.08
N ALA A 2 7.41 -0.65 0.79
CA ALA A 2 8.37 0.19 1.48
C ALA A 2 9.16 -0.66 2.48
N ALA A 3 10.48 -0.61 2.43
CA ALA A 3 11.33 -1.40 3.32
C ALA A 3 11.25 -0.86 4.76
N ILE A 4 11.07 -1.76 5.73
CA ILE A 4 11.13 -1.42 7.15
C ILE A 4 12.56 -1.01 7.49
N ASN A 5 12.72 0.17 8.11
CA ASN A 5 14.00 0.63 8.62
C ASN A 5 13.92 0.84 10.14
N LYS A 6 14.03 -0.26 10.88
CA LYS A 6 13.94 -0.28 12.35
C LYS A 6 14.91 0.69 13.03
N GLY A 7 16.10 0.88 12.44
CA GLY A 7 17.09 1.82 12.99
C GLY A 7 16.67 3.29 12.89
N LYS A 8 15.96 3.66 11.82
CA LYS A 8 15.40 5.02 11.69
C LYS A 8 14.14 5.22 12.53
N GLU A 9 13.38 4.18 12.77
CA GLU A 9 12.15 4.22 13.55
C GLU A 9 12.42 4.30 15.04
N ALA A 10 13.44 3.61 15.52
CA ALA A 10 13.81 3.55 16.94
C ALA A 10 14.16 4.90 17.58
N VAL A 11 14.43 5.94 16.79
CA VAL A 11 14.79 7.28 17.29
C VAL A 11 13.58 8.19 17.53
N LEU A 12 12.38 7.78 17.17
CA LEU A 12 11.17 8.61 17.21
C LEU A 12 10.11 7.97 18.12
N SER A 13 9.68 8.68 19.15
CA SER A 13 8.53 8.30 19.97
C SER A 13 7.24 8.92 19.44
N GLN A 14 6.09 8.42 19.91
CA GLN A 14 4.77 8.99 19.59
C GLN A 14 4.65 10.44 20.09
N GLU A 15 5.16 10.74 21.28
CA GLU A 15 5.16 12.08 21.88
C GLU A 15 5.94 13.06 21.01
N MET A 16 7.17 12.71 20.61
CA MET A 16 8.00 13.53 19.73
C MET A 16 7.34 13.77 18.37
N LEU A 17 6.58 12.78 17.86
CA LEU A 17 5.83 12.93 16.62
C LEU A 17 4.66 13.90 16.81
N LYS A 18 3.88 13.75 17.87
CA LYS A 18 2.71 14.57 18.20
C LYS A 18 3.06 16.02 18.55
N GLU A 19 4.26 16.28 19.06
CA GLU A 19 4.76 17.65 19.29
C GLU A 19 5.03 18.41 17.99
N ARG A 20 5.26 17.73 16.88
CA ARG A 20 5.70 18.34 15.61
C ARG A 20 4.67 18.31 14.52
N LEU A 21 3.82 17.28 14.53
CA LEU A 21 2.85 17.00 13.47
C LEU A 21 1.46 16.75 14.07
N HIS A 22 0.46 17.31 13.42
CA HIS A 22 -0.91 16.87 13.56
C HIS A 22 -1.21 15.84 12.48
N TYR A 23 -1.87 14.75 12.83
CA TYR A 23 -2.33 13.72 11.93
C TYR A 23 -3.85 13.68 11.90
N ASP A 24 -4.42 13.78 10.71
CA ASP A 24 -5.84 13.56 10.48
C ASP A 24 -6.05 12.09 10.08
N ARG A 25 -6.71 11.35 10.96
CA ARG A 25 -6.91 9.92 10.81
C ARG A 25 -7.85 9.52 9.66
N GLU A 26 -8.75 10.44 9.25
CA GLU A 26 -9.73 10.18 8.18
C GLU A 26 -9.11 10.39 6.81
N THR A 27 -8.33 11.44 6.66
CA THR A 27 -7.68 11.79 5.39
C THR A 27 -6.28 11.23 5.24
N GLY A 28 -5.65 10.77 6.31
CA GLY A 28 -4.27 10.31 6.33
C GLY A 28 -3.24 11.42 6.17
N VAL A 29 -3.64 12.68 6.30
CA VAL A 29 -2.80 13.85 6.07
C VAL A 29 -2.09 14.26 7.34
N PHE A 30 -0.78 14.45 7.24
CA PHE A 30 0.03 15.10 8.26
C PHE A 30 0.19 16.59 7.95
N THR A 31 0.06 17.43 8.98
CA THR A 31 0.31 18.87 8.91
C THR A 31 1.33 19.29 9.98
N TRP A 32 2.18 20.24 9.64
CA TRP A 32 3.17 20.76 10.57
C TRP A 32 2.49 21.59 11.65
N LEU A 33 2.76 21.26 12.91
CA LEU A 33 2.47 22.13 14.06
C LEU A 33 3.52 23.26 14.13
N ASP A 34 3.29 24.22 15.03
CA ASP A 34 4.19 25.35 15.25
C ASP A 34 5.50 24.84 15.88
N VAL A 35 6.50 24.62 15.05
CA VAL A 35 7.83 24.32 15.54
C VAL A 35 8.55 25.64 15.71
N LYS A 36 9.14 25.89 16.88
CA LYS A 36 10.02 27.04 17.18
C LYS A 36 11.13 27.13 16.13
N ALA A 37 10.86 27.66 14.98
CA ALA A 37 11.86 27.90 13.96
C ALA A 37 11.48 29.16 13.18
N ASN A 38 12.47 29.95 12.86
CA ASN A 38 12.49 31.19 12.12
C ASN A 38 11.80 31.18 10.73
N SER A 39 10.87 30.30 10.47
CA SER A 39 10.09 30.32 9.24
C SER A 39 8.60 30.07 9.51
N ASN A 40 7.80 31.16 9.45
CA ASN A 40 6.35 31.13 9.33
C ASN A 40 5.85 30.34 8.10
N SER A 41 6.75 29.70 7.37
CA SER A 41 6.44 29.12 6.05
C SER A 41 5.88 27.70 6.11
N VAL A 42 6.02 26.97 7.22
CA VAL A 42 5.61 25.55 7.31
C VAL A 42 4.45 25.26 8.24
N ARG A 43 4.09 26.18 9.13
CA ARG A 43 2.93 26.02 10.02
C ARG A 43 1.66 25.71 9.25
N ASN A 44 0.90 24.71 9.69
CA ASN A 44 -0.36 24.26 9.07
C ASN A 44 -0.22 23.82 7.59
N LYS A 45 1.00 23.65 7.07
CA LYS A 45 1.21 23.09 5.74
C LYS A 45 1.26 21.58 5.81
N ARG A 46 0.76 20.94 4.76
CA ARG A 46 0.87 19.50 4.58
C ARG A 46 2.34 19.08 4.69
N ALA A 47 2.59 18.05 5.51
CA ALA A 47 3.91 17.49 5.67
C ALA A 47 4.14 16.35 4.67
N GLY A 48 5.38 16.28 4.17
CA GLY A 48 5.82 15.19 3.31
C GLY A 48 5.64 15.43 1.82
N CYS A 49 6.27 14.58 1.05
CA CYS A 49 6.21 14.53 -0.41
C CYS A 49 6.09 13.08 -0.88
N THR A 50 5.51 12.89 -2.04
CA THR A 50 5.36 11.56 -2.65
C THR A 50 6.65 11.17 -3.35
N ASP A 51 7.16 9.98 -3.08
CA ASP A 51 8.31 9.40 -3.77
C ASP A 51 7.92 8.81 -5.15
N ARG A 52 8.93 8.34 -5.90
CA ARG A 52 8.71 7.74 -7.24
C ARG A 52 7.85 6.46 -7.22
N ALA A 53 7.78 5.81 -6.07
CA ALA A 53 6.98 4.59 -5.89
C ALA A 53 5.53 4.89 -5.44
N GLY A 54 5.19 6.18 -5.22
CA GLY A 54 3.87 6.64 -4.82
C GLY A 54 3.66 6.73 -3.30
N TYR A 55 4.69 6.47 -2.47
CA TYR A 55 4.59 6.59 -1.02
C TYR A 55 4.86 8.02 -0.55
N VAL A 56 4.10 8.49 0.43
CA VAL A 56 4.40 9.75 1.11
C VAL A 56 5.51 9.55 2.13
N GLN A 57 6.55 10.38 2.08
CA GLN A 57 7.64 10.41 3.03
C GLN A 57 7.71 11.77 3.72
N ILE A 58 7.98 11.77 5.04
CA ILE A 58 8.10 12.96 5.87
C ILE A 58 9.51 13.00 6.44
N GLY A 59 10.19 14.14 6.23
CA GLY A 59 11.51 14.40 6.80
C GLY A 59 11.37 14.97 8.21
N LEU A 60 11.98 14.30 9.20
CA LEU A 60 12.01 14.74 10.60
C LEU A 60 13.45 14.88 11.09
N SER A 61 13.73 15.94 11.85
CA SER A 61 15.04 16.11 12.49
C SER A 61 14.95 15.66 13.95
N VAL A 62 15.78 14.68 14.34
CA VAL A 62 15.89 14.19 15.72
C VAL A 62 17.37 14.25 16.10
N ASP A 63 17.71 14.89 17.21
CA ASP A 63 19.07 15.07 17.72
C ASP A 63 20.06 15.61 16.66
N GLY A 64 19.60 16.60 15.86
CA GLY A 64 20.40 17.22 14.81
C GLY A 64 20.59 16.38 13.54
N LYS A 65 20.02 15.18 13.47
CA LYS A 65 20.06 14.30 12.30
C LYS A 65 18.70 14.28 11.59
N SER A 66 18.72 14.29 10.26
CA SER A 66 17.51 14.23 9.44
C SER A 66 17.17 12.78 9.07
N TYR A 67 15.92 12.41 9.29
CA TYR A 67 15.36 11.10 8.96
C TYR A 67 14.20 11.25 8.01
N SER A 68 14.15 10.49 6.93
CA SER A 68 12.99 10.36 6.06
C SER A 68 12.24 9.09 6.42
N LEU A 69 10.98 9.25 6.83
CA LEU A 69 10.11 8.17 7.30
C LEU A 69 8.83 8.12 6.48
N PHE A 70 8.30 6.92 6.27
CA PHE A 70 7.05 6.74 5.53
C PHE A 70 5.84 7.19 6.34
N ALA A 71 4.96 7.99 5.73
CA ALA A 71 3.79 8.56 6.39
C ALA A 71 2.82 7.49 6.92
N HIS A 72 2.58 6.37 6.20
CA HIS A 72 1.74 5.27 6.70
C HIS A 72 2.28 4.64 7.99
N ARG A 73 3.61 4.56 8.15
CA ARG A 73 4.22 4.04 9.37
C ARG A 73 4.17 5.05 10.52
N LEU A 74 4.29 6.35 10.20
CA LEU A 74 4.08 7.44 11.16
C LEU A 74 2.60 7.53 11.60
N ALA A 75 1.65 7.30 10.70
CA ALA A 75 0.22 7.22 11.02
C ALA A 75 -0.05 6.10 12.05
N TRP A 76 0.57 4.95 11.85
CA TRP A 76 0.48 3.84 12.80
C TRP A 76 1.06 4.18 14.18
N LEU A 77 2.28 4.75 14.21
CA LEU A 77 2.89 5.24 15.46
C LEU A 77 2.02 6.28 16.15
N TYR A 78 1.42 7.21 15.38
CA TYR A 78 0.59 8.28 15.90
C TYR A 78 -0.67 7.76 16.60
N GLU A 79 -1.32 6.73 16.04
CA GLU A 79 -2.55 6.13 16.56
C GLU A 79 -2.29 5.12 17.66
N TYR A 80 -1.33 4.23 17.49
CA TYR A 80 -1.15 3.06 18.35
C TYR A 80 0.03 3.16 19.34
N GLY A 81 0.85 4.20 19.27
CA GLY A 81 1.96 4.43 20.20
C GLY A 81 3.25 3.67 19.88
N GLU A 82 3.20 2.79 18.90
CA GLU A 82 4.36 1.99 18.47
C GLU A 82 4.40 1.83 16.95
N PHE A 83 5.60 1.63 16.40
CA PHE A 83 5.73 1.27 15.00
C PHE A 83 5.23 -0.16 14.76
N PRO A 84 4.60 -0.42 13.59
CA PRO A 84 4.14 -1.76 13.29
C PRO A 84 5.33 -2.72 13.17
N SER A 85 5.20 -3.90 13.80
CA SER A 85 6.23 -4.96 13.78
C SER A 85 6.48 -5.53 12.39
N GLU A 86 5.44 -5.54 11.55
CA GLU A 86 5.40 -6.07 10.20
C GLU A 86 5.21 -4.95 9.15
N ASN A 87 5.09 -5.35 7.90
CA ASN A 87 4.74 -4.40 6.84
C ASN A 87 3.30 -3.91 6.97
N LEU A 88 3.08 -2.66 6.54
CA LEU A 88 1.73 -2.14 6.33
C LEU A 88 1.35 -2.26 4.84
N ASP A 89 0.08 -2.58 4.61
CA ASP A 89 -0.55 -2.65 3.31
C ASP A 89 -1.64 -1.59 3.20
N HIS A 90 -1.77 -0.99 2.00
CA HIS A 90 -2.84 -0.07 1.67
C HIS A 90 -3.98 -0.84 1.01
N LEU A 91 -5.13 -0.93 1.68
CA LEU A 91 -6.27 -1.74 1.24
C LEU A 91 -6.78 -1.34 -0.16
N ASN A 92 -6.79 -0.04 -0.44
CA ASN A 92 -7.25 0.52 -1.72
C ASN A 92 -6.14 0.65 -2.78
N HIS A 93 -4.93 0.14 -2.51
CA HIS A 93 -3.72 0.23 -3.36
C HIS A 93 -3.17 1.66 -3.55
N ASN A 94 -3.83 2.72 -3.07
CA ASN A 94 -3.33 4.08 -3.13
C ASN A 94 -2.31 4.31 -1.99
N LYS A 95 -1.04 4.28 -2.33
CA LYS A 95 0.08 4.42 -1.39
C LYS A 95 0.23 5.82 -0.78
N ALA A 96 -0.51 6.80 -1.31
CA ALA A 96 -0.57 8.16 -0.78
C ALA A 96 -1.72 8.37 0.22
N ASP A 97 -2.68 7.43 0.28
CA ASP A 97 -3.79 7.43 1.21
C ASP A 97 -3.37 6.74 2.52
N ASN A 98 -2.91 7.53 3.47
CA ASN A 98 -2.45 7.05 4.76
C ASN A 98 -3.52 7.16 5.85
N SER A 99 -4.83 7.25 5.48
CA SER A 99 -5.92 7.16 6.43
C SER A 99 -5.85 5.84 7.20
N ILE A 100 -6.13 5.89 8.51
CA ILE A 100 -5.89 4.71 9.36
C ILE A 100 -6.77 3.52 8.98
N ILE A 101 -7.97 3.79 8.47
CA ILE A 101 -8.91 2.77 8.00
C ILE A 101 -8.40 2.04 6.73
N ASN A 102 -7.53 2.70 5.96
CA ASN A 102 -6.93 2.13 4.76
C ASN A 102 -5.64 1.33 5.04
N LEU A 103 -5.13 1.36 6.27
CA LEU A 103 -3.89 0.70 6.65
C LEU A 103 -4.17 -0.57 7.43
N ARG A 104 -3.46 -1.64 7.09
CA ARG A 104 -3.46 -2.89 7.86
C ARG A 104 -2.07 -3.47 7.98
N ILE A 105 -1.80 -4.14 9.09
CA ILE A 105 -0.64 -5.02 9.20
C ILE A 105 -0.86 -6.21 8.26
N ALA A 106 0.12 -6.50 7.42
CA ALA A 106 0.05 -7.59 6.48
C ALA A 106 1.39 -8.29 6.31
N THR A 107 1.36 -9.60 6.39
CA THR A 107 2.48 -10.43 6.01
C THR A 107 2.78 -10.26 4.52
N GLN A 108 3.99 -10.62 4.09
CA GLN A 108 4.35 -10.61 2.67
C GLN A 108 3.37 -11.43 1.82
N ARG A 109 2.86 -12.53 2.35
CA ARG A 109 1.89 -13.39 1.67
C ARG A 109 0.52 -12.70 1.48
N GLU A 110 0.06 -11.97 2.49
CA GLU A 110 -1.20 -11.20 2.40
C GLU A 110 -1.06 -10.04 1.45
N ASN A 111 0.07 -9.33 1.45
CA ASN A 111 0.37 -8.28 0.48
C ASN A 111 0.36 -8.80 -0.97
N LEU A 112 0.92 -10.00 -1.22
CA LEU A 112 0.84 -10.63 -2.53
C LEU A 112 -0.60 -10.97 -2.96
N ARG A 113 -1.50 -11.14 -2.00
CA ARG A 113 -2.94 -11.39 -2.23
C ARG A 113 -3.78 -10.11 -2.38
N ASN A 114 -3.17 -8.93 -2.19
CA ASN A 114 -3.78 -7.62 -2.39
C ASN A 114 -3.05 -6.80 -3.47
N GLN A 115 -2.43 -7.44 -4.46
CA GLN A 115 -1.75 -6.70 -5.53
C GLN A 115 -2.73 -6.09 -6.52
N SER A 116 -2.43 -4.87 -6.98
CA SER A 116 -3.10 -4.26 -8.14
C SER A 116 -2.82 -5.06 -9.42
N MET A 117 -3.56 -4.77 -10.47
CA MET A 117 -3.33 -5.35 -11.79
C MET A 117 -1.93 -4.99 -12.30
N HIS A 118 -1.23 -5.96 -12.88
CA HIS A 118 0.06 -5.72 -13.50
C HIS A 118 -0.07 -4.82 -14.72
N SER A 119 0.85 -3.86 -14.88
CA SER A 119 0.85 -2.89 -15.99
C SER A 119 0.99 -3.52 -17.38
N ASN A 120 1.51 -4.75 -17.46
CA ASN A 120 1.61 -5.52 -18.71
C ASN A 120 0.39 -6.42 -18.98
N ASN A 121 -0.69 -6.26 -18.21
CA ASN A 121 -1.93 -6.99 -18.48
C ASN A 121 -2.58 -6.45 -19.76
N THR A 122 -2.79 -7.32 -20.74
CA THR A 122 -3.34 -6.99 -22.06
C THR A 122 -4.84 -7.31 -22.19
N THR A 123 -5.40 -8.05 -21.25
CA THR A 123 -6.80 -8.48 -21.30
C THR A 123 -7.74 -7.63 -20.45
N GLY A 124 -7.20 -6.78 -19.55
CA GLY A 124 -8.00 -6.03 -18.57
C GLY A 124 -8.48 -6.89 -17.40
N TYR A 125 -8.15 -8.19 -17.35
CA TYR A 125 -8.56 -9.09 -16.28
C TYR A 125 -7.37 -9.82 -15.69
N THR A 126 -7.16 -9.67 -14.39
CA THR A 126 -6.09 -10.38 -13.68
C THR A 126 -6.31 -11.88 -13.67
N GLY A 127 -5.28 -12.65 -14.07
CA GLY A 127 -5.35 -14.11 -14.17
C GLY A 127 -6.00 -14.62 -15.47
N VAL A 128 -6.20 -13.74 -16.45
CA VAL A 128 -6.68 -14.12 -17.79
C VAL A 128 -5.65 -13.72 -18.85
N THR A 129 -5.35 -14.61 -19.77
CA THR A 129 -4.47 -14.36 -20.91
C THR A 129 -5.08 -14.96 -22.18
N PHE A 130 -4.86 -14.32 -23.34
CA PHE A 130 -5.28 -14.88 -24.60
C PHE A 130 -4.23 -15.87 -25.14
N SER A 131 -4.63 -17.10 -25.37
CA SER A 131 -3.78 -18.15 -25.95
C SER A 131 -3.96 -18.19 -27.46
N LYS A 132 -2.97 -17.71 -28.20
CA LYS A 132 -2.98 -17.75 -29.67
C LYS A 132 -3.01 -19.18 -30.22
N ALA A 133 -2.41 -20.14 -29.52
CA ALA A 133 -2.34 -21.53 -29.94
C ALA A 133 -3.71 -22.22 -29.94
N SER A 134 -4.56 -21.92 -28.96
CA SER A 134 -5.91 -22.49 -28.85
C SER A 134 -7.01 -21.55 -29.34
N ASN A 135 -6.68 -20.29 -29.67
CA ASN A 135 -7.60 -19.21 -29.98
C ASN A 135 -8.69 -19.01 -28.89
N LYS A 136 -8.28 -19.16 -27.62
CA LYS A 136 -9.16 -19.08 -26.44
C LYS A 136 -8.53 -18.28 -25.32
N TYR A 137 -9.36 -17.81 -24.39
CA TYR A 137 -8.91 -17.16 -23.15
C TYR A 137 -8.55 -18.22 -22.10
N TYR A 138 -7.32 -18.16 -21.62
CA TYR A 138 -6.81 -19.05 -20.58
C TYR A 138 -6.93 -18.37 -19.23
N ALA A 139 -7.72 -18.94 -18.32
CA ALA A 139 -7.82 -18.49 -16.94
C ALA A 139 -6.90 -19.30 -16.03
N HIS A 140 -6.19 -18.60 -15.13
CA HIS A 140 -5.29 -19.21 -14.17
C HIS A 140 -5.18 -18.41 -12.88
N ILE A 141 -4.72 -19.05 -11.81
CA ILE A 141 -4.43 -18.42 -10.53
C ILE A 141 -3.08 -18.93 -10.00
N LYS A 142 -2.33 -18.07 -9.33
CA LYS A 142 -1.08 -18.45 -8.66
C LYS A 142 -1.32 -18.53 -7.15
N VAL A 143 -1.26 -19.75 -6.59
CA VAL A 143 -1.46 -20.02 -5.17
C VAL A 143 -0.22 -20.71 -4.61
N ASN A 144 0.35 -20.19 -3.53
CA ASN A 144 1.56 -20.74 -2.91
C ASN A 144 2.69 -20.94 -3.92
N TYR A 145 2.96 -19.93 -4.76
CA TYR A 145 3.97 -19.93 -5.84
C TYR A 145 3.72 -20.93 -6.97
N LYS A 146 2.64 -21.71 -6.94
CA LYS A 146 2.27 -22.66 -7.99
C LYS A 146 1.10 -22.09 -8.82
N GLN A 147 1.25 -22.10 -10.14
CA GLN A 147 0.17 -21.75 -11.05
C GLN A 147 -0.80 -22.91 -11.19
N LYS A 148 -2.09 -22.60 -11.07
CA LYS A 148 -3.20 -23.54 -11.30
C LYS A 148 -4.00 -23.09 -12.51
N SER A 149 -4.26 -23.99 -13.43
CA SER A 149 -5.16 -23.78 -14.55
C SER A 149 -6.61 -23.79 -14.06
N LEU A 150 -7.41 -22.87 -14.56
CA LEU A 150 -8.85 -22.80 -14.33
C LEU A 150 -9.64 -23.16 -15.59
N GLY A 151 -8.96 -23.32 -16.73
CA GLY A 151 -9.54 -23.73 -18.00
C GLY A 151 -9.31 -22.74 -19.14
N TYR A 152 -9.81 -23.13 -20.31
CA TYR A 152 -9.84 -22.33 -21.54
C TYR A 152 -11.29 -21.99 -21.87
N PHE A 153 -11.55 -20.73 -22.21
CA PHE A 153 -12.87 -20.17 -22.46
C PHE A 153 -12.91 -19.48 -23.82
N GLU A 154 -14.01 -19.57 -24.50
CA GLU A 154 -14.22 -18.83 -25.76
C GLU A 154 -14.49 -17.35 -25.52
N ASN A 155 -15.14 -17.05 -24.39
CA ASN A 155 -15.48 -15.70 -23.97
C ASN A 155 -14.55 -15.21 -22.84
N ILE A 156 -14.13 -13.95 -22.91
CA ILE A 156 -13.25 -13.34 -21.91
C ILE A 156 -13.93 -13.15 -20.56
N GLU A 157 -15.24 -12.86 -20.56
CA GLU A 157 -16.04 -12.66 -19.36
C GLU A 157 -16.15 -13.96 -18.54
N ASP A 158 -16.28 -15.11 -19.20
CA ASP A 158 -16.32 -16.43 -18.54
C ASP A 158 -14.97 -16.76 -17.92
N ALA A 159 -13.89 -16.47 -18.63
CA ALA A 159 -12.53 -16.63 -18.09
C ALA A 159 -12.29 -15.71 -16.88
N ALA A 160 -12.75 -14.46 -16.95
CA ALA A 160 -12.64 -13.48 -15.88
C ALA A 160 -13.47 -13.90 -14.65
N LYS A 161 -14.68 -14.40 -14.85
CA LYS A 161 -15.54 -14.95 -13.80
C LYS A 161 -14.87 -16.11 -13.07
N ALA A 162 -14.35 -17.08 -13.82
CA ALA A 162 -13.62 -18.21 -13.23
C ALA A 162 -12.40 -17.77 -12.41
N ALA A 163 -11.64 -16.79 -12.92
CA ALA A 163 -10.50 -16.23 -12.20
C ALA A 163 -10.93 -15.47 -10.93
N LYS A 164 -12.03 -14.73 -10.96
CA LYS A 164 -12.59 -14.01 -9.80
C LYS A 164 -13.09 -14.97 -8.71
N GLU A 165 -13.82 -15.99 -9.09
CA GLU A 165 -14.35 -17.03 -8.17
C GLU A 165 -13.20 -17.80 -7.52
N ALA A 166 -12.17 -18.17 -8.27
CA ALA A 166 -10.99 -18.81 -7.73
C ALA A 166 -10.27 -17.91 -6.73
N ARG A 167 -10.12 -16.61 -7.00
CA ARG A 167 -9.51 -15.68 -6.03
C ARG A 167 -10.29 -15.62 -4.73
N ALA A 168 -11.62 -15.53 -4.80
CA ALA A 168 -12.48 -15.55 -3.61
C ALA A 168 -12.31 -16.85 -2.81
N HIS A 169 -12.33 -18.00 -3.49
CA HIS A 169 -12.14 -19.32 -2.87
C HIS A 169 -10.78 -19.45 -2.16
N TYR A 170 -9.69 -18.90 -2.76
CA TYR A 170 -8.35 -18.96 -2.17
C TYR A 170 -8.03 -17.80 -1.20
N GLY A 171 -9.02 -16.98 -0.80
CA GLY A 171 -8.87 -15.90 0.17
C GLY A 171 -7.98 -14.77 -0.30
N PHE A 172 -8.05 -14.40 -1.58
CA PHE A 172 -7.47 -13.15 -2.09
C PHE A 172 -8.33 -11.97 -1.68
N HIS A 173 -7.70 -10.81 -1.47
CA HIS A 173 -8.44 -9.60 -1.14
C HIS A 173 -9.38 -9.19 -2.27
N VAL A 174 -10.52 -8.60 -1.94
CA VAL A 174 -11.54 -8.16 -2.93
C VAL A 174 -10.95 -7.20 -3.97
N ASN A 175 -9.98 -6.37 -3.57
CA ASN A 175 -9.30 -5.41 -4.44
C ASN A 175 -8.14 -6.04 -5.26
N HIS A 176 -7.84 -7.35 -5.08
CA HIS A 176 -6.76 -7.98 -5.83
C HIS A 176 -7.02 -7.93 -7.33
N GLY A 177 -6.06 -7.37 -8.06
CA GLY A 177 -6.14 -7.26 -9.51
C GLY A 177 -7.05 -6.15 -10.03
N GLN A 178 -7.46 -5.21 -9.18
CA GLN A 178 -8.12 -3.98 -9.63
C GLN A 178 -7.08 -2.97 -10.13
N THR A 179 -7.51 -2.07 -11.02
CA THR A 179 -6.71 -0.92 -11.46
C THR A 179 -6.66 0.12 -10.35
N ASN A 180 -5.54 0.83 -10.25
CA ASN A 180 -5.46 2.05 -9.46
C ASN A 180 -6.01 3.18 -10.34
N ASP A 181 -7.28 3.54 -10.14
CA ASP A 181 -7.87 4.74 -10.75
C ASP A 181 -7.46 5.99 -10.00
#